data_7786a3a1097740ef65a57677bb2bc7ec
#
_entry.id   7786a3a1097740ef65a57677bb2bc7ec
#
_cell.length_a   1.000
_cell.length_b   1.000
_cell.length_c   1.000
_cell.angle_alpha   90.00
_cell.angle_beta   90.00
_cell.angle_gamma   90.00
#
_symmetry.space_group_name_H-M   'P 1'
#
loop_
_entity.id
_entity.type
_entity.pdbx_description
1 polymer ?
#
loop_
_entity_poly.entity_id
_entity_poly.type
_entity_poly.pdbx_seq_one_letter_code
_entity_poly.pdbx_strand_id
1 'polypeptide(L)'
;MNAAMLSRTANELFWMARHIERAENTARLLDVTYRTSLLPYHVQEPGLAWAEPWAVPLISTGAATTFYKSYPALTAENVLKFMILDAGYPSSIYCCRRAARQSAGGVGGAIPPEMYEDLN
;
A
#
# COMPACT_ATOMS: atom_id res chain seq x y z
N MET A 1 -29.91 1.27 -18.07
CA MET A 1 -28.43 1.29 -18.23
C MET A 1 -28.08 0.45 -19.44
N ASN A 2 -27.32 1.00 -20.38
CA ASN A 2 -26.92 0.24 -21.56
C ASN A 2 -25.65 -0.59 -21.27
N ALA A 3 -25.27 -1.48 -22.21
CA ALA A 3 -24.15 -2.38 -22.04
C ALA A 3 -22.82 -1.62 -21.81
N ALA A 4 -22.62 -0.47 -22.45
CA ALA A 4 -21.41 0.32 -22.28
C ALA A 4 -21.29 0.89 -20.87
N MET A 5 -22.40 1.36 -20.29
CA MET A 5 -22.41 1.84 -18.91
C MET A 5 -22.18 0.72 -17.92
N LEU A 6 -22.73 -0.46 -18.21
CA LEU A 6 -22.53 -1.63 -17.36
C LEU A 6 -21.07 -2.08 -17.36
N SER A 7 -20.44 -2.09 -18.54
CA SER A 7 -19.01 -2.44 -18.68
C SER A 7 -18.12 -1.45 -17.94
N ARG A 8 -18.44 -0.16 -18.04
CA ARG A 8 -17.68 0.88 -17.32
C ARG A 8 -17.80 0.70 -15.81
N THR A 9 -19.03 0.48 -15.33
CA THR A 9 -19.26 0.27 -13.90
C THR A 9 -18.49 -0.95 -13.39
N ALA A 10 -18.54 -2.07 -14.13
CA ALA A 10 -17.80 -3.28 -13.78
C ALA A 10 -16.30 -3.04 -13.74
N ASN A 11 -15.78 -2.28 -14.72
CA ASN A 11 -14.35 -1.95 -14.78
C ASN A 11 -13.92 -1.10 -13.58
N GLU A 12 -14.73 -0.09 -13.22
CA GLU A 12 -14.42 0.77 -12.08
C GLU A 12 -14.47 0.00 -10.77
N LEU A 13 -15.45 -0.89 -10.61
CA LEU A 13 -15.53 -1.76 -9.43
C LEU A 13 -14.32 -2.70 -9.32
N PHE A 14 -13.88 -3.24 -10.45
CA PHE A 14 -12.69 -4.09 -10.51
C PHE A 14 -11.46 -3.33 -10.00
N TRP A 15 -11.22 -2.12 -10.54
CA TRP A 15 -10.05 -1.34 -10.15
C TRP A 15 -10.13 -0.84 -8.71
N MET A 16 -11.33 -0.47 -8.25
CA MET A 16 -11.51 -0.11 -6.84
C MET A 16 -11.09 -1.25 -5.94
N ALA A 17 -11.57 -2.47 -6.24
CA ALA A 17 -11.24 -3.66 -5.46
C ALA A 17 -9.74 -3.96 -5.48
N ARG A 18 -9.11 -3.81 -6.65
CA ARG A 18 -7.66 -4.02 -6.80
C ARG A 18 -6.86 -3.03 -5.95
N HIS A 19 -7.25 -1.78 -5.93
CA HIS A 19 -6.54 -0.76 -5.15
C HIS A 19 -6.71 -0.99 -3.65
N ILE A 20 -7.90 -1.39 -3.21
CA ILE A 20 -8.14 -1.72 -1.81
C ILE A 20 -7.31 -2.94 -1.40
N GLU A 21 -7.30 -3.98 -2.22
CA GLU A 21 -6.52 -5.19 -1.97
C GLU A 21 -5.03 -4.88 -1.85
N ARG A 22 -4.51 -4.00 -2.71
CA ARG A 22 -3.11 -3.59 -2.65
C ARG A 22 -2.79 -2.87 -1.34
N ALA A 23 -3.68 -1.96 -0.92
CA ALA A 23 -3.52 -1.26 0.35
C ALA A 23 -3.52 -2.24 1.53
N GLU A 24 -4.42 -3.21 1.51
CA GLU A 24 -4.50 -4.23 2.55
C GLU A 24 -3.23 -5.08 2.60
N ASN A 25 -2.71 -5.46 1.43
CA ASN A 25 -1.48 -6.26 1.35
C ASN A 25 -0.29 -5.48 1.90
N THR A 26 -0.19 -4.20 1.57
CA THR A 26 0.87 -3.34 2.10
C THR A 26 0.75 -3.22 3.62
N ALA A 27 -0.45 -2.99 4.14
CA ALA A 27 -0.68 -2.87 5.58
C ALA A 27 -0.30 -4.17 6.31
N ARG A 28 -0.67 -5.32 5.74
CA ARG A 28 -0.35 -6.63 6.31
C ARG A 28 1.17 -6.86 6.32
N LEU A 29 1.85 -6.51 5.25
CA LEU A 29 3.30 -6.64 5.15
C LEU A 29 3.99 -5.79 6.21
N LEU A 30 3.53 -4.56 6.42
CA LEU A 30 4.09 -3.66 7.42
C LEU A 30 3.82 -4.19 8.85
N ASP A 31 2.65 -4.75 9.08
CA ASP A 31 2.31 -5.34 10.39
C ASP A 31 3.23 -6.53 10.71
N VAL A 32 3.43 -7.42 9.75
CA VAL A 32 4.34 -8.56 9.92
C VAL A 32 5.77 -8.08 10.16
N THR A 33 6.20 -7.07 9.40
CA THR A 33 7.54 -6.50 9.55
C THR A 33 7.73 -5.91 10.95
N TYR A 34 6.74 -5.17 11.44
CA TYR A 34 6.79 -4.59 12.77
C TYR A 34 6.93 -5.67 13.84
N ARG A 35 6.11 -6.73 13.75
CA ARG A 35 6.16 -7.83 14.72
C ARG A 35 7.50 -8.56 14.67
N THR A 36 8.04 -8.77 13.47
CA THR A 36 9.34 -9.39 13.29
C THR A 36 10.44 -8.53 13.89
N SER A 37 10.35 -7.21 13.75
CA SER A 37 11.35 -6.28 14.28
C SER A 37 11.44 -6.30 15.79
N LEU A 38 10.42 -6.79 16.48
CA LEU A 38 10.41 -6.90 17.93
C LEU A 38 11.05 -8.18 18.46
N LEU A 39 11.37 -9.12 17.56
CA LEU A 39 11.98 -10.39 17.98
C LEU A 39 13.46 -10.21 18.26
N PRO A 40 13.98 -10.75 19.38
CA PRO A 40 15.36 -10.49 19.79
C PRO A 40 16.42 -11.18 18.95
N TYR A 41 16.10 -12.26 18.23
CA TYR A 41 17.12 -13.06 17.57
C TYR A 41 17.70 -12.43 16.30
N HIS A 42 17.00 -11.52 15.64
CA HIS A 42 17.54 -10.90 14.42
C HIS A 42 18.64 -9.88 14.72
N VAL A 43 18.83 -9.51 15.98
CA VAL A 43 19.89 -8.60 16.40
C VAL A 43 21.23 -9.34 16.55
N GLN A 44 21.21 -10.66 16.51
CA GLN A 44 22.35 -11.50 16.88
C GLN A 44 23.32 -11.83 15.74
N GLU A 45 23.05 -11.38 14.52
CA GLU A 45 23.89 -11.68 13.38
C GLU A 45 24.40 -10.41 12.70
N PRO A 46 25.43 -9.78 13.25
CA PRO A 46 26.00 -8.58 12.67
C PRO A 46 26.62 -8.90 11.31
N GLY A 47 26.42 -8.00 10.35
CA GLY A 47 26.95 -8.16 9.00
C GLY A 47 25.95 -8.63 7.96
N LEU A 48 24.74 -9.03 8.37
CA LEU A 48 23.69 -9.42 7.44
C LEU A 48 22.73 -8.24 7.23
N ALA A 49 23.14 -7.27 6.42
CA ALA A 49 22.31 -6.08 6.14
C ALA A 49 20.95 -6.45 5.57
N TRP A 50 20.89 -7.55 4.80
CA TRP A 50 19.63 -8.04 4.25
C TRP A 50 18.72 -8.62 5.32
N ALA A 51 19.25 -8.92 6.51
CA ALA A 51 18.44 -9.41 7.63
C ALA A 51 17.78 -8.29 8.44
N GLU A 52 18.02 -7.03 8.07
CA GLU A 52 17.31 -5.91 8.69
C GLU A 52 15.82 -6.03 8.38
N PRO A 53 14.95 -6.16 9.39
CA PRO A 53 13.53 -6.40 9.14
C PRO A 53 12.87 -5.36 8.23
N TRP A 54 13.27 -4.10 8.36
CA TRP A 54 12.66 -3.02 7.58
C TRP A 54 13.13 -2.95 6.14
N ALA A 55 14.13 -3.76 5.76
CA ALA A 55 14.50 -3.94 4.35
C ALA A 55 13.52 -4.88 3.64
N VAL A 56 12.89 -5.80 4.37
CA VAL A 56 12.03 -6.83 3.77
C VAL A 56 10.87 -6.24 2.97
N PRO A 57 10.10 -5.27 3.48
CA PRO A 57 9.01 -4.69 2.68
C PRO A 57 9.50 -4.07 1.38
N LEU A 58 10.66 -3.42 1.39
CA LEU A 58 11.22 -2.78 0.21
C LEU A 58 11.68 -3.81 -0.82
N ILE A 59 12.34 -4.87 -0.36
CA ILE A 59 12.83 -5.93 -1.23
C ILE A 59 11.68 -6.72 -1.81
N SER A 60 10.71 -7.10 -1.00
CA SER A 60 9.56 -7.91 -1.41
C SER A 60 8.71 -7.22 -2.47
N THR A 61 8.62 -5.90 -2.42
CA THR A 61 7.80 -5.12 -3.35
C THR A 61 8.61 -4.56 -4.51
N GLY A 62 9.94 -4.74 -4.50
CA GLY A 62 10.82 -4.17 -5.52
C GLY A 62 10.93 -2.65 -5.42
N ALA A 63 10.64 -2.06 -4.27
CA ALA A 63 10.55 -0.61 -4.11
C ALA A 63 11.83 0.03 -3.54
N ALA A 64 12.89 -0.74 -3.32
CA ALA A 64 14.08 -0.23 -2.68
C ALA A 64 14.70 0.96 -3.41
N THR A 65 14.81 0.87 -4.74
CA THR A 65 15.39 1.95 -5.55
C THR A 65 14.56 3.24 -5.41
N THR A 66 13.24 3.11 -5.50
CA THR A 66 12.33 4.26 -5.35
C THR A 66 12.44 4.87 -3.96
N PHE A 67 12.53 4.03 -2.94
CA PHE A 67 12.66 4.47 -1.55
C PHE A 67 13.93 5.32 -1.38
N TYR A 68 15.08 4.83 -1.83
CA TYR A 68 16.36 5.52 -1.62
C TYR A 68 16.50 6.79 -2.44
N LYS A 69 15.63 7.03 -3.42
CA LYS A 69 15.61 8.32 -4.12
C LYS A 69 15.10 9.46 -3.22
N SER A 70 14.24 9.14 -2.26
CA SER A 70 13.59 10.16 -1.43
C SER A 70 13.97 10.09 0.05
N TYR A 71 14.51 8.97 0.51
CA TYR A 71 14.80 8.77 1.92
C TYR A 71 16.28 8.40 2.09
N PRO A 72 17.00 9.07 2.99
CA PRO A 72 18.46 8.89 3.10
C PRO A 72 18.87 7.63 3.86
N ALA A 73 18.00 7.11 4.71
CA ALA A 73 18.37 6.01 5.59
C ALA A 73 17.22 4.99 5.75
N LEU A 74 17.60 3.74 5.91
CA LEU A 74 16.67 2.66 6.17
C LEU A 74 16.32 2.65 7.66
N THR A 75 15.20 3.27 7.99
CA THR A 75 14.67 3.28 9.36
C THR A 75 13.21 2.88 9.32
N ALA A 76 12.70 2.40 10.45
CA ALA A 76 11.28 2.06 10.56
C ALA A 76 10.41 3.27 10.17
N GLU A 77 10.74 4.44 10.69
CA GLU A 77 9.99 5.66 10.42
C GLU A 77 9.95 5.99 8.94
N ASN A 78 11.10 5.93 8.26
CA ASN A 78 11.18 6.26 6.84
C ASN A 78 10.44 5.25 5.97
N VAL A 79 10.55 3.95 6.28
CA VAL A 79 9.83 2.92 5.54
C VAL A 79 8.32 3.07 5.72
N LEU A 80 7.87 3.35 6.94
CA LEU A 80 6.45 3.58 7.21
C LEU A 80 5.94 4.81 6.48
N LYS A 81 6.67 5.91 6.51
CA LYS A 81 6.29 7.12 5.76
C LYS A 81 6.18 6.84 4.27
N PHE A 82 7.16 6.12 3.72
CA PHE A 82 7.18 5.80 2.30
C PHE A 82 5.99 4.91 1.89
N MET A 83 5.78 3.82 2.62
CA MET A 83 4.78 2.83 2.21
C MET A 83 3.35 3.22 2.60
N ILE A 84 3.18 4.10 3.56
CA ILE A 84 1.85 4.55 3.98
C ILE A 84 1.47 5.88 3.34
N LEU A 85 2.35 6.88 3.39
CA LEU A 85 1.98 8.26 3.12
C LEU A 85 2.53 8.86 1.82
N ASP A 86 3.52 8.25 1.19
CA ASP A 86 4.23 8.88 0.09
C ASP A 86 3.37 8.97 -1.17
N ALA A 87 3.06 10.20 -1.57
CA ALA A 87 2.27 10.46 -2.78
C ALA A 87 3.03 10.13 -4.06
N GLY A 88 4.35 10.03 -3.99
CA GLY A 88 5.20 9.68 -5.13
C GLY A 88 5.40 8.20 -5.33
N TYR A 89 4.93 7.37 -4.39
CA TYR A 89 5.02 5.91 -4.52
C TYR A 89 3.61 5.38 -4.82
N PRO A 90 3.35 4.91 -6.07
CA PRO A 90 1.97 4.54 -6.47
C PRO A 90 1.33 3.44 -5.65
N SER A 91 2.14 2.58 -5.02
CA SER A 91 1.62 1.48 -4.20
C SER A 91 1.54 1.82 -2.72
N SER A 92 1.81 3.08 -2.33
CA SER A 92 1.61 3.49 -0.92
C SER A 92 0.12 3.37 -0.57
N ILE A 93 -0.16 3.18 0.71
CA ILE A 93 -1.55 3.07 1.16
C ILE A 93 -2.32 4.34 0.80
N TYR A 94 -1.70 5.50 0.95
CA TYR A 94 -2.30 6.77 0.56
C TYR A 94 -2.70 6.78 -0.92
N CYS A 95 -1.78 6.40 -1.83
CA CYS A 95 -2.07 6.41 -3.26
C CYS A 95 -3.13 5.37 -3.64
N CYS A 96 -3.08 4.19 -3.04
CA CYS A 96 -4.08 3.15 -3.29
C CYS A 96 -5.46 3.60 -2.84
N ARG A 97 -5.53 4.22 -1.67
CA ARG A 97 -6.79 4.73 -1.14
C ARG A 97 -7.36 5.83 -2.03
N ARG A 98 -6.51 6.75 -2.47
CA ARG A 98 -6.93 7.82 -3.39
C ARG A 98 -7.43 7.25 -4.71
N ALA A 99 -6.71 6.27 -5.28
CA ALA A 99 -7.11 5.63 -6.52
C ALA A 99 -8.43 4.88 -6.37
N ALA A 100 -8.61 4.17 -5.25
CA ALA A 100 -9.87 3.47 -4.95
C ALA A 100 -11.03 4.47 -4.87
N ARG A 101 -10.81 5.61 -4.23
CA ARG A 101 -11.83 6.66 -4.13
C ARG A 101 -12.19 7.22 -5.49
N GLN A 102 -11.21 7.40 -6.38
CA GLN A 102 -11.49 7.88 -7.73
C GLN A 102 -12.34 6.88 -8.51
N SER A 103 -12.04 5.59 -8.39
CA SER A 103 -12.83 4.53 -9.01
C SER A 103 -14.24 4.48 -8.40
N ALA A 104 -14.36 4.64 -7.08
CA ALA A 104 -15.65 4.69 -6.40
C ALA A 104 -16.48 5.87 -6.87
N GLY A 105 -15.84 7.02 -7.14
CA GLY A 105 -16.51 8.19 -7.69
C GLY A 105 -17.13 7.94 -9.06
N GLY A 106 -16.49 7.06 -9.87
CA GLY A 106 -16.98 6.67 -11.17
C GLY A 106 -18.22 5.78 -11.13
N VAL A 107 -18.50 5.17 -9.98
CA VAL A 107 -19.67 4.28 -9.79
C VAL A 107 -20.48 4.69 -8.57
N GLY A 108 -20.49 6.00 -8.27
CA GLY A 108 -21.09 6.52 -7.04
C GLY A 108 -22.50 6.07 -6.75
N GLY A 109 -23.31 5.83 -7.79
CA GLY A 109 -24.68 5.34 -7.62
C GLY A 109 -24.78 3.86 -7.27
N ALA A 110 -23.71 3.09 -7.41
CA ALA A 110 -23.69 1.66 -7.15
C ALA A 110 -23.05 1.31 -5.80
N ILE A 111 -22.53 2.31 -5.07
CA ILE A 111 -21.82 2.10 -3.82
C ILE A 111 -22.61 2.73 -2.67
N PRO A 112 -22.84 2.00 -1.56
CA PRO A 112 -23.50 2.60 -0.40
C PRO A 112 -22.73 3.80 0.13
N PRO A 113 -23.42 4.87 0.62
CA PRO A 113 -22.74 6.05 1.14
C PRO A 113 -21.72 5.76 2.23
N GLU A 114 -21.99 4.82 3.11
CA GLU A 114 -21.08 4.44 4.19
C GLU A 114 -19.74 3.93 3.63
N MET A 115 -19.80 3.12 2.60
CA MET A 115 -18.58 2.59 1.96
C MET A 115 -17.79 3.70 1.28
N TYR A 116 -18.48 4.64 0.64
CA TYR A 116 -17.82 5.76 -0.03
C TYR A 116 -17.12 6.67 0.98
N GLU A 117 -17.72 6.90 2.13
CA GLU A 117 -17.12 7.69 3.21
C GLU A 117 -15.87 7.02 3.79
N ASP A 118 -15.88 5.70 3.88
CA ASP A 118 -14.72 4.95 4.39
C ASP A 118 -13.49 5.10 3.50
N LEU A 119 -13.66 5.46 2.23
CA LEU A 119 -12.56 5.69 1.31
C LEU A 119 -12.00 7.11 1.39
N ASN A 120 -12.67 7.98 2.12
CA ASN A 120 -12.17 9.32 2.39
C ASN A 120 -11.14 9.28 3.50
#